data_b84b941feb930e410b409c74aab8f951
#
_entry.id   b84b941feb930e410b409c74aab8f951
#
_cell.length_a   1.000
_cell.length_b   1.000
_cell.length_c   1.000
_cell.angle_alpha   90.00
_cell.angle_beta   90.00
_cell.angle_gamma   90.00
#
_symmetry.space_group_name_H-M   'P 1'
#
loop_
_entity.id
_entity.type
_entity.pdbx_description
1 polymer ?
#
loop_
_entity_poly.entity_id
_entity_poly.type
_entity_poly.pdbx_seq_one_letter_code
_entity_poly.pdbx_strand_id
1 'polypeptide(L)'
;MGKLFAHVKGKVYHLNGVSAETVIEAERKLGIRFSDEFRNYLMEYGVASFGSHEFMGLGGDAYLDVVEETLRERRNHPHFPKNCYIVENIGIDGILILQDEEGRIYELNDGGVKMAYEHFDDYISSL
;
A
#
# COMPACT_ATOMS: atom_id res chain seq x y z
N MET A 1 9.48 15.11 2.38
CA MET A 1 8.24 14.32 2.45
C MET A 1 7.11 15.08 1.82
N GLY A 2 5.95 14.50 1.69
CA GLY A 2 4.84 15.15 1.02
C GLY A 2 4.91 15.14 -0.49
N LYS A 3 5.95 14.54 -1.04
CA LYS A 3 6.09 14.44 -2.50
C LYS A 3 5.15 13.43 -3.11
N LEU A 4 4.72 12.43 -2.32
CA LEU A 4 3.95 11.32 -2.83
C LEU A 4 2.65 11.76 -3.49
N PHE A 5 2.01 12.79 -2.96
CA PHE A 5 0.76 13.31 -3.49
C PHE A 5 0.91 14.70 -4.13
N ALA A 6 2.15 15.11 -4.42
CA ALA A 6 2.43 16.48 -4.89
C ALA A 6 1.76 16.79 -6.22
N HIS A 7 1.55 15.79 -7.09
CA HIS A 7 0.97 16.00 -8.42
C HIS A 7 -0.52 15.66 -8.48
N VAL A 8 -1.13 15.33 -7.34
CA VAL A 8 -2.55 15.03 -7.29
C VAL A 8 -3.35 16.30 -7.46
N LYS A 9 -4.25 16.32 -8.43
CA LYS A 9 -5.20 17.41 -8.61
C LYS A 9 -6.40 17.14 -7.73
N GLY A 10 -6.84 18.17 -7.01
CA GLY A 10 -7.93 18.02 -6.08
C GLY A 10 -7.43 17.71 -4.68
N LYS A 11 -8.35 17.37 -3.80
CA LYS A 11 -8.06 17.25 -2.39
C LYS A 11 -7.58 15.84 -2.02
N VAL A 12 -6.52 15.78 -1.22
CA VAL A 12 -6.04 14.55 -0.60
C VAL A 12 -6.53 14.54 0.84
N TYR A 13 -7.19 13.46 1.23
CA TYR A 13 -7.63 13.23 2.61
C TYR A 13 -6.65 12.27 3.26
N HIS A 14 -6.29 12.53 4.51
CA HIS A 14 -5.36 11.64 5.20
C HIS A 14 -5.50 11.76 6.72
N LEU A 15 -4.96 10.76 7.43
CA LEU A 15 -4.85 10.78 8.86
C LEU A 15 -3.55 11.47 9.27
N ASN A 16 -3.15 11.33 10.53
CA ASN A 16 -2.00 12.07 11.06
C ASN A 16 -0.69 11.28 11.06
N GLY A 17 -0.68 10.09 10.53
CA GLY A 17 0.51 9.25 10.56
C GLY A 17 0.63 8.45 11.84
N VAL A 18 1.54 7.48 11.83
CA VAL A 18 1.78 6.60 12.97
C VAL A 18 3.24 6.66 13.38
N SER A 19 3.55 6.14 14.58
CA SER A 19 4.91 6.16 15.11
C SER A 19 5.79 5.12 14.43
N ALA A 20 7.11 5.30 14.55
CA ALA A 20 8.07 4.31 14.05
C ALA A 20 7.85 2.95 14.70
N GLU A 21 7.50 2.91 15.99
CA GLU A 21 7.22 1.65 16.68
C GLU A 21 6.02 0.93 16.08
N THR A 22 4.99 1.67 15.69
CA THR A 22 3.81 1.08 15.04
C THR A 22 4.19 0.49 13.68
N VAL A 23 5.05 1.15 12.92
CA VAL A 23 5.55 0.65 11.64
C VAL A 23 6.34 -0.64 11.84
N ILE A 24 7.25 -0.66 12.81
CA ILE A 24 8.08 -1.85 13.11
C ILE A 24 7.20 -3.03 13.51
N GLU A 25 6.19 -2.79 14.32
CA GLU A 25 5.27 -3.86 14.74
C GLU A 25 4.51 -4.44 13.55
N ALA A 26 4.08 -3.58 12.61
CA ALA A 26 3.41 -4.02 11.40
C ALA A 26 4.34 -4.88 10.54
N GLU A 27 5.59 -4.46 10.39
CA GLU A 27 6.60 -5.24 9.66
C GLU A 27 6.80 -6.61 10.29
N ARG A 28 6.86 -6.66 11.62
CA ARG A 28 7.03 -7.91 12.34
C ARG A 28 5.86 -8.86 12.09
N LYS A 29 4.64 -8.35 12.14
CA LYS A 29 3.44 -9.16 11.90
C LYS A 29 3.41 -9.73 10.47
N LEU A 30 3.89 -8.96 9.50
CA LEU A 30 3.92 -9.36 8.10
C LEU A 30 5.14 -10.22 7.77
N GLY A 31 6.19 -10.17 8.59
CA GLY A 31 7.43 -10.88 8.32
C GLY A 31 8.22 -10.29 7.17
N ILE A 32 8.02 -9.01 6.87
CA ILE A 32 8.70 -8.31 5.78
C ILE A 32 9.10 -6.92 6.25
N ARG A 33 9.83 -6.20 5.42
CA ARG A 33 10.10 -4.78 5.61
C ARG A 33 9.31 -3.99 4.58
N PHE A 34 8.76 -2.86 4.99
CA PHE A 34 8.19 -1.90 4.03
C PHE A 34 9.34 -1.20 3.30
N SER A 35 9.08 -0.75 2.08
CA SER A 35 10.01 0.15 1.40
C SER A 35 10.16 1.44 2.20
N ASP A 36 11.26 2.16 2.00
CA ASP A 36 11.44 3.46 2.65
C ASP A 36 10.31 4.42 2.28
N GLU A 37 9.88 4.37 1.03
CA GLU A 37 8.78 5.20 0.53
C GLU A 37 7.48 4.93 1.30
N PHE A 38 7.13 3.66 1.48
CA PHE A 38 5.88 3.31 2.17
C PHE A 38 5.98 3.56 3.67
N ARG A 39 7.15 3.32 4.26
CA ARG A 39 7.37 3.64 5.67
C ARG A 39 7.18 5.13 5.92
N ASN A 40 7.73 5.97 5.04
CA ASN A 40 7.55 7.42 5.14
C ASN A 40 6.08 7.82 4.99
N TYR A 41 5.38 7.18 4.05
CA TYR A 41 3.95 7.41 3.87
C TYR A 41 3.16 7.08 5.16
N LEU A 42 3.46 5.94 5.78
CA LEU A 42 2.77 5.54 7.02
C LEU A 42 3.02 6.54 8.14
N MET A 43 4.26 7.01 8.27
CA MET A 43 4.63 7.93 9.35
C MET A 43 4.11 9.34 9.11
N GLU A 44 3.89 9.73 7.87
CA GLU A 44 3.37 11.05 7.55
C GLU A 44 1.85 11.09 7.50
N TYR A 45 1.23 10.09 6.90
CA TYR A 45 -0.21 10.10 6.63
C TYR A 45 -0.99 9.03 7.37
N GLY A 46 -0.41 7.88 7.64
CA GLY A 46 -1.12 6.72 8.16
C GLY A 46 -1.98 6.07 7.10
N VAL A 47 -3.01 6.75 6.63
CA VAL A 47 -3.90 6.35 5.54
C VAL A 47 -4.18 7.60 4.71
N ALA A 48 -4.22 7.47 3.39
CA ALA A 48 -4.56 8.59 2.51
C ALA A 48 -5.49 8.13 1.39
N SER A 49 -6.27 9.09 0.88
CA SER A 49 -7.17 8.85 -0.24
C SER A 49 -7.33 10.13 -1.08
N PHE A 50 -7.64 9.93 -2.35
CA PHE A 50 -8.07 11.03 -3.21
C PHE A 50 -8.93 10.45 -4.34
N GLY A 51 -9.93 11.21 -4.77
CA GLY A 51 -10.86 10.75 -5.78
C GLY A 51 -11.54 9.45 -5.32
N SER A 52 -11.50 8.42 -6.16
CA SER A 52 -12.04 7.11 -5.83
C SER A 52 -10.96 6.15 -5.29
N HIS A 53 -9.75 6.65 -5.03
CA HIS A 53 -8.62 5.82 -4.60
C HIS A 53 -8.42 5.92 -3.09
N GLU A 54 -8.45 4.76 -2.42
CA GLU A 54 -8.14 4.65 -0.99
C GLU A 54 -6.95 3.73 -0.83
N PHE A 55 -5.88 4.24 -0.23
CA PHE A 55 -4.64 3.47 -0.07
C PHE A 55 -4.60 2.80 1.29
N MET A 56 -4.03 1.60 1.33
CA MET A 56 -3.83 0.89 2.59
C MET A 56 -2.86 1.66 3.47
N GLY A 57 -2.98 1.46 4.77
CA GLY A 57 -2.09 2.09 5.72
C GLY A 57 -2.30 1.55 7.12
N LEU A 58 -2.04 2.40 8.11
CA LEU A 58 -2.18 2.06 9.53
C LEU A 58 -2.91 3.19 10.26
N GLY A 59 -3.65 2.81 11.29
CA GLY A 59 -4.36 3.78 12.13
C GLY A 59 -5.74 4.16 11.63
N GLY A 60 -6.20 3.60 10.52
CA GLY A 60 -7.51 3.87 9.96
C GLY A 60 -8.47 2.69 10.11
N ASP A 61 -9.48 2.66 9.25
CA ASP A 61 -10.49 1.61 9.25
C ASP A 61 -9.86 0.24 8.93
N ALA A 62 -10.51 -0.81 9.43
CA ALA A 62 -9.98 -2.18 9.28
C ALA A 62 -9.78 -2.57 7.82
N TYR A 63 -10.69 -2.15 6.92
CA TYR A 63 -10.59 -2.52 5.51
C TYR A 63 -9.43 -1.81 4.79
N LEU A 64 -8.79 -0.84 5.43
CA LEU A 64 -7.62 -0.15 4.91
C LEU A 64 -6.35 -0.48 5.70
N ASP A 65 -6.40 -1.48 6.59
CA ASP A 65 -5.24 -1.89 7.37
C ASP A 65 -4.34 -2.78 6.53
N VAL A 66 -3.12 -2.32 6.27
CA VAL A 66 -2.18 -3.04 5.39
C VAL A 66 -1.82 -4.41 5.95
N VAL A 67 -1.74 -4.57 7.27
CA VAL A 67 -1.39 -5.85 7.90
C VAL A 67 -2.52 -6.85 7.72
N GLU A 68 -3.72 -6.47 8.14
CA GLU A 68 -4.87 -7.38 8.13
C GLU A 68 -5.23 -7.78 6.69
N GLU A 69 -5.25 -6.82 5.78
CA GLU A 69 -5.61 -7.08 4.40
C GLU A 69 -4.55 -7.93 3.69
N THR A 70 -3.27 -7.66 3.94
CA THR A 70 -2.19 -8.45 3.34
C THR A 70 -2.21 -9.89 3.85
N LEU A 71 -2.40 -10.09 5.17
CA LEU A 71 -2.46 -11.43 5.73
C LEU A 71 -3.66 -12.22 5.17
N ARG A 72 -4.81 -11.56 5.03
CA ARG A 72 -5.98 -12.21 4.47
C ARG A 72 -5.77 -12.61 3.01
N GLU A 73 -5.25 -11.70 2.20
CA GLU A 73 -5.09 -11.97 0.77
C GLU A 73 -3.97 -12.98 0.50
N ARG A 74 -2.97 -13.06 1.35
CA ARG A 74 -1.96 -14.13 1.26
C ARG A 74 -2.59 -15.52 1.35
N ARG A 75 -3.62 -15.67 2.17
CA ARG A 75 -4.33 -16.94 2.32
C ARG A 75 -5.22 -17.25 1.12
N ASN A 76 -5.72 -16.22 0.45
CA ASN A 76 -6.71 -16.36 -0.62
C ASN A 76 -6.10 -16.46 -2.01
N HIS A 77 -4.86 -16.00 -2.20
CA HIS A 77 -4.21 -15.96 -3.50
C HIS A 77 -2.93 -16.78 -3.48
N PRO A 78 -2.91 -17.96 -4.17
CA PRO A 78 -1.70 -18.80 -4.20
C PRO A 78 -0.47 -18.12 -4.77
N HIS A 79 -0.68 -17.13 -5.62
CA HIS A 79 0.42 -16.42 -6.30
C HIS A 79 0.85 -15.15 -5.58
N PHE A 80 0.31 -14.85 -4.40
CA PHE A 80 0.67 -13.63 -3.67
C PHE A 80 2.15 -13.69 -3.30
N PRO A 81 2.99 -12.72 -3.77
CA PRO A 81 4.42 -12.74 -3.48
C PRO A 81 4.68 -12.52 -2.00
N LYS A 82 5.60 -13.32 -1.43
CA LYS A 82 5.87 -13.29 0.01
C LYS A 82 6.51 -12.00 0.48
N ASN A 83 7.18 -11.28 -0.42
CA ASN A 83 7.87 -10.03 -0.09
C ASN A 83 7.05 -8.78 -0.41
N CYS A 84 5.76 -8.96 -0.68
CA CYS A 84 4.87 -7.86 -1.04
C CYS A 84 3.80 -7.63 0.02
N TYR A 85 3.27 -6.42 0.01
CA TYR A 85 2.12 -6.01 0.81
C TYR A 85 1.18 -5.19 -0.08
N ILE A 86 -0.08 -5.08 0.33
CA ILE A 86 -1.09 -4.40 -0.48
C ILE A 86 -1.03 -2.90 -0.22
N VAL A 87 -0.94 -2.12 -1.29
CA VAL A 87 -1.03 -0.66 -1.17
C VAL A 87 -2.39 -0.13 -1.60
N GLU A 88 -3.10 -0.86 -2.48
CA GLU A 88 -4.47 -0.50 -2.84
C GLU A 88 -5.24 -1.73 -3.28
N ASN A 89 -6.51 -1.82 -2.87
CA ASN A 89 -7.47 -2.77 -3.42
C ASN A 89 -8.35 -2.01 -4.40
N ILE A 90 -8.25 -2.34 -5.68
CA ILE A 90 -9.00 -1.64 -6.73
C ILE A 90 -10.51 -1.88 -6.59
N GLY A 91 -10.90 -3.04 -6.02
CA GLY A 91 -12.31 -3.35 -5.80
C GLY A 91 -13.05 -3.82 -7.03
N ILE A 92 -12.33 -4.04 -8.14
CA ILE A 92 -12.89 -4.51 -9.40
C ILE A 92 -12.09 -5.72 -9.82
N ASP A 93 -12.76 -6.82 -10.16
CA ASP A 93 -12.16 -8.03 -10.70
C ASP A 93 -11.06 -8.63 -9.83
N GLY A 94 -11.08 -8.35 -8.52
CA GLY A 94 -10.08 -8.88 -7.60
C GLY A 94 -8.69 -8.31 -7.78
N ILE A 95 -8.55 -7.18 -8.47
CA ILE A 95 -7.25 -6.56 -8.73
C ILE A 95 -6.70 -5.92 -7.47
N LEU A 96 -5.47 -6.29 -7.11
CA LEU A 96 -4.73 -5.71 -5.99
C LEU A 96 -3.46 -5.05 -6.50
N ILE A 97 -3.12 -3.91 -5.92
CA ILE A 97 -1.85 -3.24 -6.19
C ILE A 97 -0.94 -3.51 -4.99
N LEU A 98 0.23 -4.07 -5.27
CA LEU A 98 1.19 -4.51 -4.27
C LEU A 98 2.48 -3.72 -4.38
N GLN A 99 3.23 -3.69 -3.28
CA GLN A 99 4.58 -3.14 -3.30
C GLN A 99 5.52 -4.14 -2.65
N ASP A 100 6.75 -4.25 -3.16
CA ASP A 100 7.77 -5.09 -2.55
C ASP A 100 8.69 -4.27 -1.63
N GLU A 101 9.64 -4.94 -0.99
CA GLU A 101 10.53 -4.31 -0.02
C GLU A 101 11.45 -3.27 -0.65
N GLU A 102 11.70 -3.35 -1.95
CA GLU A 102 12.50 -2.36 -2.68
C GLU A 102 11.67 -1.21 -3.25
N GLY A 103 10.34 -1.29 -3.12
CA GLY A 103 9.45 -0.22 -3.55
C GLY A 103 8.80 -0.42 -4.91
N ARG A 104 9.08 -1.52 -5.61
CA ARG A 104 8.46 -1.79 -6.91
C ARG A 104 6.99 -2.12 -6.74
N ILE A 105 6.19 -1.66 -7.69
CA ILE A 105 4.74 -1.83 -7.67
C ILE A 105 4.35 -2.94 -8.65
N TYR A 106 3.44 -3.81 -8.19
CA TYR A 106 2.94 -4.94 -8.97
C TYR A 106 1.42 -4.91 -9.00
N GLU A 107 0.86 -5.43 -10.07
CA GLU A 107 -0.57 -5.70 -10.15
C GLU A 107 -0.78 -7.21 -10.02
N LEU A 108 -1.65 -7.59 -9.07
CA LEU A 108 -2.08 -8.98 -8.89
C LEU A 108 -3.49 -9.10 -9.40
N ASN A 109 -3.72 -10.05 -10.32
CA ASN A 109 -5.05 -10.35 -10.83
C ASN A 109 -5.15 -11.86 -11.07
N ASP A 110 -6.26 -12.32 -11.68
CA ASP A 110 -6.48 -13.75 -11.91
C ASP A 110 -5.39 -14.38 -12.79
N GLY A 111 -4.75 -13.59 -13.65
CA GLY A 111 -3.68 -14.06 -14.52
C GLY A 111 -2.32 -14.14 -13.86
N GLY A 112 -2.20 -13.70 -12.62
CA GLY A 112 -0.95 -13.72 -11.87
C GLY A 112 -0.49 -12.34 -11.45
N VAL A 113 0.84 -12.19 -11.31
CA VAL A 113 1.47 -10.97 -10.80
C VAL A 113 2.35 -10.37 -11.88
N LYS A 114 2.23 -9.06 -12.08
CA LYS A 114 3.00 -8.36 -13.10
C LYS A 114 3.53 -7.05 -12.53
N MET A 115 4.83 -6.78 -12.73
CA MET A 115 5.41 -5.49 -12.34
C MET A 115 4.78 -4.37 -13.18
N ALA A 116 4.41 -3.28 -12.53
CA ALA A 116 3.72 -2.17 -13.17
C ALA A 116 4.48 -0.86 -13.08
N TYR A 117 5.08 -0.55 -11.93
CA TYR A 117 5.79 0.72 -11.72
C TYR A 117 7.02 0.48 -10.85
N GLU A 118 8.00 1.38 -10.97
CA GLU A 118 9.23 1.34 -10.17
C GLU A 118 9.00 1.83 -8.74
N HIS A 119 8.06 2.78 -8.55
CA HIS A 119 7.82 3.41 -7.25
C HIS A 119 6.34 3.67 -7.05
N PHE A 120 5.94 3.78 -5.77
CA PHE A 120 4.57 4.14 -5.40
C PHE A 120 4.20 5.52 -5.98
N ASP A 121 5.15 6.45 -5.94
CA ASP A 121 4.98 7.79 -6.50
C ASP A 121 4.61 7.74 -7.99
N ASP A 122 5.27 6.86 -8.74
CA ASP A 122 4.96 6.69 -10.17
C ASP A 122 3.55 6.17 -10.37
N TYR A 123 3.14 5.22 -9.53
CA TYR A 123 1.78 4.69 -9.59
C TYR A 123 0.75 5.77 -9.30
N ILE A 124 0.92 6.52 -8.22
CA ILE A 124 -0.01 7.58 -7.84
C ILE A 124 -0.08 8.64 -8.93
N SER A 125 1.06 8.99 -9.53
CA SER A 125 1.09 10.01 -10.59
C SER A 125 0.37 9.56 -11.86
N SER A 126 0.14 8.27 -12.03
CA SER A 126 -0.58 7.72 -13.18
C SER A 126 -2.10 7.75 -13.03
N LEU A 127 -2.59 8.03 -11.83
CA LEU A 127 -4.02 7.96 -11.53
C LEU A 127 -4.79 9.24 -11.88
#